data_d8c9afe78bf9de2504e3d9bdb490be41
#
_entry.id   d8c9afe78bf9de2504e3d9bdb490be41
#
_cell.length_a   1.000
_cell.length_b   1.000
_cell.length_c   1.000
_cell.angle_alpha   90.00
_cell.angle_beta   90.00
_cell.angle_gamma   90.00
#
_symmetry.space_group_name_H-M   'P 1'
#
loop_
_entity.id
_entity.type
_entity.pdbx_description
1 polymer ?
#
loop_
_entity_poly.entity_id
_entity_poly.type
_entity_poly.pdbx_seq_one_letter_code
_entity_poly.pdbx_strand_id
1 'polypeptide(L)'
;MFLKKHFTIIGLACVLSVPTVDAGAEGFAINEWSAEGVAMGGARMFAENDAANIAYNPASITKVRGEAFKQSAVYISPHGKYKAYDDQGVSIDEGKNVVHAGWAPGNYYVKQLNDKDWIGVGLFSRFGMISEFERDSAVASNAFFSRLNGASLT
;
A
#
# COMPACT_ATOMS: atom_id res chain seq x y z
N MET A 1 0.04 25.68 -39.83
CA MET A 1 -0.44 24.29 -39.69
C MET A 1 0.66 23.29 -39.33
N PHE A 2 1.92 23.55 -39.65
CA PHE A 2 3.06 22.67 -39.32
C PHE A 2 3.48 22.68 -37.84
N LEU A 3 3.33 23.79 -37.14
CA LEU A 3 3.79 23.93 -35.73
C LEU A 3 2.99 23.07 -34.74
N LYS A 4 1.68 22.86 -34.99
CA LYS A 4 0.84 22.02 -34.10
C LYS A 4 1.18 20.54 -34.11
N LYS A 5 1.66 20.01 -35.26
CA LYS A 5 2.04 18.58 -35.35
C LYS A 5 3.31 18.23 -34.63
N HIS A 6 4.28 19.16 -34.56
CA HIS A 6 5.53 18.93 -33.85
C HIS A 6 5.36 18.97 -32.33
N PHE A 7 4.45 19.80 -31.81
CA PHE A 7 4.16 19.87 -30.38
C PHE A 7 3.54 18.56 -29.86
N THR A 8 2.66 17.92 -30.66
CA THR A 8 2.04 16.64 -30.28
C THR A 8 3.05 15.50 -30.28
N ILE A 9 4.02 15.48 -31.20
CA ILE A 9 5.04 14.43 -31.27
C ILE A 9 6.06 14.60 -30.12
N ILE A 10 6.44 15.81 -29.75
CA ILE A 10 7.35 16.08 -28.63
C ILE A 10 6.66 15.71 -27.30
N GLY A 11 5.38 16.02 -27.13
CA GLY A 11 4.62 15.63 -25.95
C GLY A 11 4.52 14.11 -25.77
N LEU A 12 4.32 13.37 -26.88
CA LEU A 12 4.26 11.91 -26.86
C LEU A 12 5.63 11.28 -26.61
N ALA A 13 6.72 11.85 -27.13
CA ALA A 13 8.08 11.38 -26.88
C ALA A 13 8.52 11.59 -25.43
N CYS A 14 8.09 12.68 -24.77
CA CYS A 14 8.35 12.91 -23.35
C CYS A 14 7.63 11.91 -22.43
N VAL A 15 6.45 11.41 -22.80
CA VAL A 15 5.74 10.40 -22.02
C VAL A 15 6.41 9.02 -22.15
N LEU A 16 7.05 8.73 -23.29
CA LEU A 16 7.74 7.46 -23.53
C LEU A 16 9.17 7.40 -22.93
N SER A 17 9.70 8.53 -22.48
CA SER A 17 11.05 8.62 -21.87
C SER A 17 11.03 8.71 -20.35
N VAL A 18 9.91 8.43 -19.68
CA VAL A 18 9.91 8.27 -18.23
C VAL A 18 10.75 7.03 -17.91
N PRO A 19 11.88 7.15 -17.20
CA PRO A 19 12.63 5.97 -16.79
C PRO A 19 11.68 5.09 -16.00
N THR A 20 11.56 3.83 -16.40
CA THR A 20 10.90 2.81 -15.59
C THR A 20 11.70 2.68 -14.32
N VAL A 21 11.26 3.33 -13.25
CA VAL A 21 11.79 3.08 -11.93
C VAL A 21 11.36 1.65 -11.62
N ASP A 22 12.31 0.75 -11.44
CA ASP A 22 12.02 -0.58 -10.94
C ASP A 22 11.26 -0.43 -9.62
N ALA A 23 9.97 -0.64 -9.66
CA ALA A 23 9.10 -0.64 -8.48
C ALA A 23 9.31 -1.95 -7.70
N GLY A 24 10.57 -2.22 -7.33
CA GLY A 24 10.99 -3.43 -6.63
C GLY A 24 10.69 -3.44 -5.13
N ALA A 25 9.72 -2.68 -4.61
CA ALA A 25 9.60 -2.47 -3.17
C ALA A 25 8.19 -2.69 -2.60
N GLU A 26 7.27 -3.37 -3.28
CA GLU A 26 5.92 -3.58 -2.75
C GLU A 26 5.76 -4.81 -1.83
N GLY A 27 6.83 -5.55 -1.53
CA GLY A 27 6.76 -6.75 -0.71
C GLY A 27 6.22 -6.54 0.72
N PHE A 28 6.15 -5.29 1.19
CA PHE A 28 5.68 -4.92 2.53
C PHE A 28 4.53 -3.91 2.50
N ALA A 29 3.95 -3.66 1.32
CA ALA A 29 2.81 -2.78 1.17
C ALA A 29 1.56 -3.43 1.77
N ILE A 30 0.80 -2.63 2.52
CA ILE A 30 -0.50 -3.00 3.07
C ILE A 30 -1.55 -2.34 2.18
N ASN A 31 -2.49 -3.11 1.67
CA ASN A 31 -3.62 -2.62 0.87
C ASN A 31 -4.93 -2.61 1.68
N GLU A 32 -4.87 -3.02 2.93
CA GLU A 32 -5.98 -3.14 3.88
C GLU A 32 -6.27 -1.79 4.56
N TRP A 33 -6.52 -0.74 3.74
CA TRP A 33 -6.73 0.62 4.24
C TRP A 33 -8.14 0.89 4.77
N SER A 34 -9.10 0.02 4.46
CA SER A 34 -10.44 0.06 5.05
C SER A 34 -11.05 -1.33 5.13
N ALA A 35 -11.97 -1.54 6.09
CA ALA A 35 -12.66 -2.81 6.26
C ALA A 35 -13.45 -3.22 5.01
N GLU A 36 -14.09 -2.27 4.33
CA GLU A 36 -14.81 -2.53 3.09
C GLU A 36 -13.86 -2.86 1.93
N GLY A 37 -12.67 -2.21 1.88
CA GLY A 37 -11.65 -2.56 0.90
C GLY A 37 -11.19 -3.99 1.06
N VAL A 38 -11.00 -4.45 2.29
CA VAL A 38 -10.67 -5.86 2.60
C VAL A 38 -11.79 -6.79 2.17
N ALA A 39 -13.04 -6.47 2.52
CA ALA A 39 -14.22 -7.27 2.14
C ALA A 39 -14.37 -7.42 0.61
N MET A 40 -13.85 -6.47 -0.16
CA MET A 40 -13.84 -6.47 -1.63
C MET A 40 -12.54 -7.03 -2.23
N GLY A 41 -11.66 -7.62 -1.40
CA GLY A 41 -10.37 -8.15 -1.87
C GLY A 41 -9.43 -7.09 -2.45
N GLY A 42 -9.53 -5.84 -1.99
CA GLY A 42 -8.76 -4.70 -2.51
C GLY A 42 -9.30 -4.09 -3.82
N ALA A 43 -10.34 -4.67 -4.42
CA ALA A 43 -10.95 -4.20 -5.67
C ALA A 43 -11.81 -2.95 -5.45
N ARG A 44 -11.20 -1.89 -4.86
CA ARG A 44 -11.90 -0.67 -4.47
C ARG A 44 -11.17 0.56 -5.01
N MET A 45 -11.53 1.00 -6.20
CA MET A 45 -10.98 2.23 -6.78
C MET A 45 -11.77 3.48 -6.37
N PHE A 46 -13.06 3.31 -6.10
CA PHE A 46 -13.95 4.39 -5.62
C PHE A 46 -15.23 3.80 -5.02
N ALA A 47 -15.85 4.57 -4.13
CA ALA A 47 -17.20 4.31 -3.61
C ALA A 47 -17.94 5.65 -3.46
N GLU A 48 -19.26 5.63 -3.55
CA GLU A 48 -20.07 6.82 -3.31
C GLU A 48 -20.00 7.22 -1.84
N ASN A 49 -19.81 8.52 -1.58
CA ASN A 49 -19.79 9.13 -0.25
C ASN A 49 -18.83 8.47 0.77
N ASP A 50 -17.67 7.99 0.32
CA ASP A 50 -16.71 7.35 1.20
C ASP A 50 -15.38 8.12 1.27
N ALA A 51 -15.04 8.60 2.46
CA ALA A 51 -13.80 9.33 2.68
C ALA A 51 -12.54 8.47 2.49
N ALA A 52 -12.62 7.13 2.67
CA ALA A 52 -11.48 6.23 2.44
C ALA A 52 -11.07 6.14 0.97
N ASN A 53 -11.85 6.68 0.04
CA ASN A 53 -11.46 6.81 -1.37
C ASN A 53 -10.09 7.48 -1.53
N ILE A 54 -9.74 8.42 -0.63
CA ILE A 54 -8.46 9.14 -0.69
C ILE A 54 -7.24 8.21 -0.62
N ALA A 55 -7.35 7.07 0.06
CA ALA A 55 -6.27 6.09 0.17
C ALA A 55 -6.11 5.25 -1.11
N TYR A 56 -7.22 4.89 -1.75
CA TYR A 56 -7.25 4.02 -2.93
C TYR A 56 -7.05 4.79 -4.23
N ASN A 57 -7.74 5.91 -4.35
CA ASN A 57 -7.67 6.80 -5.51
C ASN A 57 -8.05 8.22 -5.09
N PRO A 58 -7.10 9.12 -4.87
CA PRO A 58 -7.38 10.49 -4.42
C PRO A 58 -8.38 11.25 -5.31
N ALA A 59 -8.40 10.99 -6.62
CA ALA A 59 -9.36 11.63 -7.51
C ALA A 59 -10.83 11.25 -7.20
N SER A 60 -11.04 10.11 -6.55
CA SER A 60 -12.38 9.62 -6.19
C SER A 60 -13.02 10.37 -5.02
N ILE A 61 -12.30 11.28 -4.34
CA ILE A 61 -12.91 12.13 -3.31
C ILE A 61 -14.03 13.01 -3.88
N THR A 62 -14.00 13.27 -5.19
CA THR A 62 -15.08 14.00 -5.90
C THR A 62 -16.43 13.27 -5.89
N LYS A 63 -16.48 12.01 -5.47
CA LYS A 63 -17.72 11.25 -5.24
C LYS A 63 -18.38 11.51 -3.88
N VAL A 64 -17.70 12.22 -2.98
CA VAL A 64 -18.26 12.64 -1.70
C VAL A 64 -19.14 13.86 -1.91
N ARG A 65 -20.38 13.79 -1.42
CA ARG A 65 -21.33 14.92 -1.40
C ARG A 65 -21.40 15.50 -0.01
N GLY A 66 -21.14 16.82 0.10
CA GLY A 66 -21.04 17.50 1.38
C GLY A 66 -19.76 17.13 2.12
N GLU A 67 -19.86 16.37 3.20
CA GLU A 67 -18.69 15.91 3.96
C GLU A 67 -18.83 14.46 4.39
N ALA A 68 -17.71 13.76 4.49
CA ALA A 68 -17.64 12.40 4.98
C ALA A 68 -16.43 12.23 5.91
N PHE A 69 -16.64 11.53 7.02
CA PHE A 69 -15.61 11.05 7.92
C PHE A 69 -15.67 9.55 7.98
N LYS A 70 -14.50 8.90 7.95
CA LYS A 70 -14.40 7.46 8.13
C LYS A 70 -13.22 7.10 9.01
N GLN A 71 -13.48 6.19 9.94
CA GLN A 71 -12.48 5.51 10.74
C GLN A 71 -12.54 4.02 10.46
N SER A 72 -11.40 3.41 10.29
CA SER A 72 -11.28 1.97 10.04
C SER A 72 -10.07 1.42 10.78
N ALA A 73 -10.13 0.17 11.17
CA ALA A 73 -9.00 -0.60 11.65
C ALA A 73 -9.11 -2.02 11.13
N VAL A 74 -8.04 -2.52 10.54
CA VAL A 74 -7.95 -3.89 10.03
C VAL A 74 -6.91 -4.64 10.83
N TYR A 75 -7.28 -5.82 11.33
CA TYR A 75 -6.36 -6.73 11.99
C TYR A 75 -5.80 -7.70 10.96
N ILE A 76 -4.48 -7.68 10.79
CA ILE A 76 -3.77 -8.53 9.85
C ILE A 76 -3.03 -9.59 10.66
N SER A 77 -3.34 -10.86 10.40
CA SER A 77 -2.71 -12.01 11.04
C SER A 77 -2.03 -12.89 9.99
N PRO A 78 -0.82 -12.53 9.57
CA PRO A 78 -0.08 -13.30 8.57
C PRO A 78 0.45 -14.60 9.17
N HIS A 79 0.59 -15.61 8.31
CA HIS A 79 1.19 -16.89 8.65
C HIS A 79 2.35 -17.13 7.69
N GLY A 80 3.57 -16.98 8.19
CA GLY A 80 4.79 -17.20 7.43
C GLY A 80 5.46 -18.53 7.79
N LYS A 81 6.14 -19.11 6.83
CA LYS A 81 7.06 -20.24 7.00
C LYS A 81 8.30 -19.93 6.19
N TYR A 82 9.44 -20.41 6.65
CA TYR A 82 10.68 -20.37 5.88
C TYR A 82 11.29 -21.74 5.76
N LYS A 83 12.08 -21.94 4.71
CA LYS A 83 13.03 -23.02 4.56
C LYS A 83 14.34 -22.44 4.08
N ALA A 84 15.43 -22.77 4.76
CA ALA A 84 16.77 -22.44 4.32
C ALA A 84 17.41 -23.66 3.64
N TYR A 85 18.16 -23.39 2.58
CA TYR A 85 18.86 -24.39 1.79
C TYR A 85 20.34 -24.04 1.73
N ASP A 86 21.19 -25.05 1.67
CA ASP A 86 22.60 -24.86 1.37
C ASP A 86 22.85 -24.62 -0.12
N ASP A 87 24.11 -24.41 -0.48
CA ASP A 87 24.53 -24.18 -1.89
C ASP A 87 24.28 -25.41 -2.81
N GLN A 88 24.00 -26.56 -2.23
CA GLN A 88 23.69 -27.81 -2.95
C GLN A 88 22.18 -28.05 -3.04
N GLY A 89 21.36 -27.14 -2.49
CA GLY A 89 19.91 -27.25 -2.50
C GLY A 89 19.33 -28.20 -1.44
N VAL A 90 20.12 -28.57 -0.44
CA VAL A 90 19.66 -29.40 0.68
C VAL A 90 19.06 -28.52 1.76
N SER A 91 17.87 -28.86 2.27
CA SER A 91 17.23 -28.11 3.36
C SER A 91 18.06 -28.24 4.65
N ILE A 92 18.50 -27.12 5.18
CA ILE A 92 19.32 -27.05 6.40
C ILE A 92 18.56 -26.53 7.60
N ASP A 93 17.43 -25.84 7.37
CA ASP A 93 16.60 -25.30 8.44
C ASP A 93 15.19 -25.01 7.94
N GLU A 94 14.19 -25.08 8.83
CA GLU A 94 12.81 -24.64 8.57
C GLU A 94 12.13 -24.13 9.83
N GLY A 95 11.32 -23.09 9.68
CA GLY A 95 10.58 -22.49 10.80
C GLY A 95 9.18 -22.00 10.41
N LYS A 96 8.38 -21.70 11.42
CA LYS A 96 7.00 -21.25 11.31
C LYS A 96 6.79 -19.93 12.04
N ASN A 97 5.74 -19.19 11.61
CA ASN A 97 5.25 -17.99 12.28
C ASN A 97 6.30 -16.90 12.48
N VAL A 98 7.10 -16.67 11.47
CA VAL A 98 8.12 -15.61 11.46
C VAL A 98 7.55 -14.21 11.25
N VAL A 99 6.26 -14.07 11.00
CA VAL A 99 5.59 -12.80 10.75
C VAL A 99 4.52 -12.58 11.81
N HIS A 100 4.57 -11.43 12.50
CA HIS A 100 3.67 -11.11 13.60
C HIS A 100 2.42 -10.37 13.12
N ALA A 101 1.31 -10.64 13.83
CA ALA A 101 0.07 -9.95 13.60
C ALA A 101 0.11 -8.49 14.05
N GLY A 102 -0.70 -7.65 13.41
CA GLY A 102 -0.79 -6.23 13.72
C GLY A 102 -2.07 -5.57 13.28
N TRP A 103 -2.28 -4.35 13.75
CA TRP A 103 -3.39 -3.50 13.34
C TRP A 103 -2.94 -2.48 12.30
N ALA A 104 -3.75 -2.30 11.27
CA ALA A 104 -3.63 -1.26 10.27
C ALA A 104 -4.79 -0.26 10.45
N PRO A 105 -4.58 0.83 11.21
CA PRO A 105 -5.59 1.88 11.38
C PRO A 105 -5.64 2.81 10.16
N GLY A 106 -6.84 3.35 9.90
CA GLY A 106 -7.08 4.38 8.90
C GLY A 106 -8.11 5.39 9.38
N ASN A 107 -7.81 6.67 9.18
CA ASN A 107 -8.69 7.79 9.50
C ASN A 107 -8.75 8.71 8.30
N TYR A 108 -9.96 9.07 7.86
CA TYR A 108 -10.17 9.79 6.63
C TYR A 108 -11.23 10.87 6.83
N TYR A 109 -10.99 12.02 6.25
CA TYR A 109 -11.96 13.11 6.16
C TYR A 109 -11.92 13.71 4.76
N VAL A 110 -13.09 13.92 4.18
CA VAL A 110 -13.26 14.57 2.88
C VAL A 110 -14.41 15.56 2.99
N LYS A 111 -14.24 16.73 2.41
CA LYS A 111 -15.27 17.76 2.33
C LYS A 111 -15.34 18.33 0.92
N GLN A 112 -16.56 18.42 0.40
CA GLN A 112 -16.86 19.19 -0.79
C GLN A 112 -16.93 20.68 -0.42
N LEU A 113 -16.12 21.50 -1.06
CA LEU A 113 -16.11 22.96 -0.83
C LEU A 113 -17.11 23.67 -1.73
N ASN A 114 -17.25 23.18 -2.95
CA ASN A 114 -18.21 23.67 -3.96
C ASN A 114 -18.38 22.58 -5.05
N ASP A 115 -19.06 22.90 -6.15
CA ASP A 115 -19.35 21.93 -7.22
C ASP A 115 -18.11 21.42 -7.98
N LYS A 116 -16.96 22.06 -7.79
CA LYS A 116 -15.71 21.77 -8.52
C LYS A 116 -14.55 21.38 -7.62
N ASP A 117 -14.60 21.73 -6.33
CA ASP A 117 -13.46 21.62 -5.43
C ASP A 117 -13.79 20.76 -4.21
N TRP A 118 -12.88 19.87 -3.89
CA TRP A 118 -12.89 19.02 -2.69
C TRP A 118 -11.57 19.13 -1.97
N ILE A 119 -11.61 18.99 -0.67
CA ILE A 119 -10.45 18.83 0.19
C ILE A 119 -10.58 17.54 0.98
N GLY A 120 -9.47 16.85 1.19
CA GLY A 120 -9.46 15.63 1.99
C GLY A 120 -8.14 15.46 2.71
N VAL A 121 -8.20 14.74 3.83
CA VAL A 121 -7.03 14.28 4.57
C VAL A 121 -7.21 12.82 4.96
N GLY A 122 -6.16 12.02 4.79
CA GLY A 122 -6.13 10.63 5.18
C GLY A 122 -4.86 10.31 5.95
N LEU A 123 -5.01 9.64 7.09
CA LEU A 123 -3.91 9.07 7.87
C LEU A 123 -4.13 7.56 7.96
N PHE A 124 -3.24 6.79 7.37
CA PHE A 124 -3.37 5.33 7.29
C PHE A 124 -2.01 4.64 7.20
N SER A 125 -1.99 3.35 7.55
CA SER A 125 -0.80 2.51 7.42
C SER A 125 -0.63 2.04 5.99
N ARG A 126 0.48 2.38 5.36
CA ARG A 126 0.81 1.98 3.99
C ARG A 126 1.80 0.82 3.94
N PHE A 127 2.65 0.74 4.93
CA PHE A 127 3.65 -0.31 5.06
C PHE A 127 3.66 -0.82 6.49
N GLY A 128 3.77 -2.11 6.66
CA GLY A 128 3.93 -2.70 7.98
C GLY A 128 4.27 -4.17 7.89
N MET A 129 5.32 -4.56 8.59
CA MET A 129 5.65 -5.95 8.83
C MET A 129 6.53 -6.06 10.08
N ILE A 130 6.32 -7.12 10.82
CA ILE A 130 7.23 -7.54 11.88
C ILE A 130 7.55 -9.00 11.59
N SER A 131 8.81 -9.29 11.35
CA SER A 131 9.32 -10.66 11.20
C SER A 131 10.36 -10.95 12.29
N GLU A 132 10.30 -12.13 12.85
CA GLU A 132 11.21 -12.60 13.86
C GLU A 132 11.55 -14.06 13.61
N PHE A 133 12.83 -14.35 13.53
CA PHE A 133 13.37 -15.69 13.41
C PHE A 133 13.93 -16.18 14.73
N GLU A 134 13.88 -17.46 14.97
CA GLU A 134 14.53 -18.06 16.13
C GLU A 134 16.04 -17.79 16.08
N ARG A 135 16.64 -17.50 17.23
CA ARG A 135 18.04 -17.04 17.30
C ARG A 135 19.06 -18.09 16.86
N ASP A 136 18.67 -19.36 16.92
CA ASP A 136 19.44 -20.53 16.50
C ASP A 136 19.14 -20.97 15.06
N SER A 137 18.26 -20.25 14.37
CA SER A 137 17.96 -20.54 12.97
C SER A 137 19.11 -20.20 12.03
N ALA A 138 19.25 -20.94 10.95
CA ALA A 138 20.27 -20.71 9.91
C ALA A 138 20.19 -19.30 9.29
N VAL A 139 19.01 -18.66 9.31
CA VAL A 139 18.79 -17.33 8.78
C VAL A 139 19.01 -16.19 9.78
N ALA A 140 19.15 -16.49 11.08
CA ALA A 140 19.32 -15.49 12.14
C ALA A 140 20.62 -14.69 12.02
N SER A 141 21.65 -15.25 11.38
CA SER A 141 22.90 -14.54 11.09
C SER A 141 22.74 -13.32 10.19
N ASN A 142 21.70 -13.30 9.36
CA ASN A 142 21.41 -12.20 8.45
C ASN A 142 20.50 -11.16 9.11
N ALA A 143 19.40 -11.58 9.73
CA ALA A 143 18.51 -10.74 10.52
C ALA A 143 17.54 -11.60 11.33
N PHE A 144 17.68 -11.63 12.64
CA PHE A 144 16.73 -12.36 13.49
C PHE A 144 15.45 -11.58 13.80
N PHE A 145 15.50 -10.25 13.70
CA PHE A 145 14.35 -9.37 13.93
C PHE A 145 14.33 -8.22 12.93
N SER A 146 13.18 -7.99 12.32
CA SER A 146 12.94 -6.85 11.44
C SER A 146 11.56 -6.26 11.70
N ARG A 147 11.50 -4.94 11.83
CA ARG A 147 10.24 -4.19 11.97
C ARG A 147 10.19 -3.06 10.95
N LEU A 148 9.13 -3.06 10.16
CA LEU A 148 8.79 -1.97 9.27
C LEU A 148 7.46 -1.36 9.71
N ASN A 149 7.44 -0.06 9.99
CA ASN A 149 6.22 0.70 10.24
C ASN A 149 6.21 1.91 9.32
N GLY A 150 5.16 2.07 8.56
CA GLY A 150 4.97 3.22 7.68
C GLY A 150 3.57 3.78 7.81
N ALA A 151 3.45 5.09 8.03
CA ALA A 151 2.20 5.81 7.96
C ALA A 151 2.24 6.79 6.79
N SER A 152 1.14 6.93 6.08
CA SER A 152 0.94 7.94 5.04
C SER A 152 -0.01 9.01 5.54
N LEU A 153 0.35 10.26 5.28
CA LEU A 153 -0.53 11.41 5.35
C LEU A 153 -0.73 11.92 3.92
N THR A 154 -1.97 12.02 3.51
CA THR A 154 -2.36 12.45 2.15
C THR A 154 -3.38 13.57 2.23
#